data_d34c18836d7af004d2d45d0c40ed7de1
#
_entry.id   d34c18836d7af004d2d45d0c40ed7de1
#
_cell.length_a   1.000
_cell.length_b   1.000
_cell.length_c   1.000
_cell.angle_alpha   90.00
_cell.angle_beta   90.00
_cell.angle_gamma   90.00
#
_symmetry.space_group_name_H-M   'P 1'
#
loop_
_entity.id
_entity.type
_entity.pdbx_description
1 polymer ?
#
loop_
_entity_poly.entity_id
_entity_poly.type
_entity_poly.pdbx_seq_one_letter_code
_entity_poly.pdbx_strand_id
1 'polypeptide(L)'
;MKKNWLKTSIFVSLSVSLMICGLVAAFSVTAARGQVTDIKVEIKEVEPFVYCSLSRTGSFSDIEAAVGELLQQMQIQNVFPMGSMIGIYHGDPTLSDPEKIQWEVGFPINEQALVQAPLQKKQWTFTNVAVSLHEGPYEKTGETILKMRQWLEDNGYVQNGPILERYLDADPSSTSPDRLRTEIWLPCKKG
;
A
#
# COMPACT_ATOMS: atom_id res chain seq x y z
N MET A 1 60.58 -49.73 43.71
CA MET A 1 61.95 -49.17 43.65
C MET A 1 61.80 -47.68 43.33
N LYS A 2 62.07 -46.85 44.36
CA LYS A 2 63.09 -45.85 44.48
C LYS A 2 63.06 -44.85 43.27
N LYS A 3 63.01 -43.54 43.39
CA LYS A 3 63.52 -42.67 44.45
C LYS A 3 63.00 -41.24 44.22
N ASN A 4 62.70 -40.56 45.33
CA ASN A 4 62.62 -39.10 45.52
C ASN A 4 63.68 -38.32 44.79
N TRP A 5 63.39 -37.05 44.51
CA TRP A 5 64.22 -35.95 45.09
C TRP A 5 63.48 -34.62 45.00
N LEU A 6 63.45 -33.97 46.15
CA LEU A 6 63.09 -32.61 46.47
C LEU A 6 64.17 -31.64 45.99
N LYS A 7 63.75 -30.39 45.90
CA LYS A 7 64.38 -29.11 46.35
C LYS A 7 64.27 -28.07 45.26
N THR A 8 64.07 -26.81 45.39
CA THR A 8 63.84 -25.88 46.48
C THR A 8 63.63 -24.49 45.82
N SER A 9 62.71 -23.72 46.38
CA SER A 9 62.54 -22.25 46.36
C SER A 9 63.52 -21.37 45.58
N ILE A 10 62.98 -20.36 44.91
CA ILE A 10 63.35 -18.95 45.15
C ILE A 10 62.20 -18.03 44.68
N PHE A 11 61.79 -17.15 45.59
CA PHE A 11 60.92 -16.02 45.37
C PHE A 11 61.55 -14.99 44.45
N VAL A 12 60.88 -14.52 43.44
CA VAL A 12 61.02 -13.17 42.93
C VAL A 12 59.65 -12.63 42.59
N SER A 13 59.22 -11.69 43.42
CA SER A 13 58.12 -10.79 43.20
C SER A 13 58.44 -9.83 42.05
N LEU A 14 57.65 -9.84 40.99
CA LEU A 14 57.62 -8.71 40.06
C LEU A 14 56.16 -8.44 39.68
N SER A 15 55.62 -7.43 40.31
CA SER A 15 54.35 -6.81 39.97
C SER A 15 54.39 -6.20 38.56
N VAL A 16 53.73 -6.82 37.62
CA VAL A 16 53.40 -6.16 36.34
C VAL A 16 51.88 -5.98 36.28
N SER A 17 51.52 -4.75 36.55
CA SER A 17 50.15 -4.26 36.36
C SER A 17 49.84 -4.24 34.86
N LEU A 18 49.15 -5.24 34.35
CA LEU A 18 48.68 -5.21 32.96
C LEU A 18 47.28 -4.57 32.94
N MET A 19 47.27 -3.32 32.55
CA MET A 19 46.10 -2.52 32.25
C MET A 19 45.42 -3.13 31.00
N ILE A 20 44.45 -4.02 31.18
CA ILE A 20 43.64 -4.51 30.06
C ILE A 20 42.62 -3.43 29.75
N CYS A 21 42.99 -2.57 28.77
CA CYS A 21 42.05 -1.66 28.14
C CYS A 21 41.06 -2.48 27.29
N GLY A 22 39.92 -2.82 27.90
CA GLY A 22 38.86 -3.51 27.20
C GLY A 22 38.25 -2.58 26.14
N LEU A 23 38.62 -2.79 24.90
CA LEU A 23 37.95 -2.19 23.75
C LEU A 23 36.58 -2.89 23.61
N VAL A 24 35.56 -2.33 24.22
CA VAL A 24 34.16 -2.70 23.91
C VAL A 24 33.86 -2.14 22.54
N ALA A 25 34.07 -2.95 21.51
CA ALA A 25 33.56 -2.64 20.18
C ALA A 25 32.02 -2.68 20.28
N ALA A 26 31.40 -1.52 20.40
CA ALA A 26 29.98 -1.37 20.22
C ALA A 26 29.67 -1.73 18.76
N PHE A 27 29.25 -2.96 18.52
CA PHE A 27 28.61 -3.33 17.26
C PHE A 27 27.26 -2.60 17.20
N SER A 28 27.28 -1.41 16.59
CA SER A 28 26.05 -0.77 16.12
C SER A 28 25.49 -1.67 15.03
N VAL A 29 24.52 -2.50 15.40
CA VAL A 29 23.66 -3.17 14.43
C VAL A 29 22.82 -2.06 13.80
N THR A 30 23.34 -1.46 12.76
CA THR A 30 22.54 -0.65 11.84
C THR A 30 21.67 -1.67 11.13
N ALA A 31 20.43 -1.82 11.60
CA ALA A 31 19.42 -2.51 10.82
C ALA A 31 19.36 -1.82 9.46
N ALA A 32 19.84 -2.52 8.43
CA ALA A 32 19.66 -2.09 7.07
C ALA A 32 18.13 -2.07 6.84
N ARG A 33 17.51 -0.89 7.04
CA ARG A 33 16.19 -0.61 6.49
C ARG A 33 16.34 -0.83 5.00
N GLY A 34 15.72 -1.91 4.50
CA GLY A 34 15.68 -2.19 3.08
C GLY A 34 15.29 -0.90 2.37
N GLN A 35 16.02 -0.54 1.32
CA GLN A 35 15.64 0.57 0.46
C GLN A 35 14.25 0.27 -0.09
N VAL A 36 13.23 0.85 0.55
CA VAL A 36 11.92 0.97 -0.05
C VAL A 36 12.17 1.83 -1.29
N THR A 37 12.05 1.23 -2.46
CA THR A 37 12.13 1.96 -3.73
C THR A 37 11.24 3.19 -3.61
N ASP A 38 11.83 4.34 -3.85
CA ASP A 38 11.31 5.66 -3.55
C ASP A 38 10.01 5.89 -4.32
N ILE A 39 8.86 5.73 -3.64
CA ILE A 39 7.56 6.13 -4.18
C ILE A 39 7.27 7.54 -3.68
N LYS A 40 6.74 8.37 -4.56
CA LYS A 40 6.28 9.70 -4.16
C LYS A 40 4.89 9.58 -3.55
N VAL A 41 4.77 9.86 -2.24
CA VAL A 41 3.48 9.94 -1.53
C VAL A 41 3.24 11.38 -1.11
N GLU A 42 2.04 11.88 -1.40
CA GLU A 42 1.60 13.22 -1.03
C GLU A 42 0.29 13.12 -0.24
N ILE A 43 0.18 13.89 0.86
CA ILE A 43 -1.12 14.08 1.52
C ILE A 43 -1.86 15.19 0.79
N LYS A 44 -3.05 14.87 0.33
CA LYS A 44 -3.94 15.83 -0.37
C LYS A 44 -5.28 15.94 0.32
N GLU A 45 -5.84 17.13 0.30
CA GLU A 45 -7.24 17.36 0.54
C GLU A 45 -7.97 17.31 -0.81
N VAL A 46 -9.01 16.48 -0.88
CA VAL A 46 -9.81 16.26 -2.09
C VAL A 46 -11.26 16.58 -1.80
N GLU A 47 -11.96 17.11 -2.81
CA GLU A 47 -13.38 17.41 -2.68
C GLU A 47 -14.19 16.10 -2.69
N PRO A 48 -15.27 16.01 -1.89
CA PRO A 48 -16.24 14.93 -2.01
C PRO A 48 -16.85 14.90 -3.41
N PHE A 49 -17.13 13.71 -3.91
CA PHE A 49 -17.78 13.56 -5.23
C PHE A 49 -18.79 12.42 -5.24
N VAL A 50 -19.77 12.54 -6.13
CA VAL A 50 -20.78 11.51 -6.37
C VAL A 50 -20.30 10.58 -7.48
N TYR A 51 -20.51 9.28 -7.29
CA TYR A 51 -20.20 8.27 -8.29
C TYR A 51 -21.31 7.23 -8.42
N CYS A 52 -21.36 6.56 -9.56
CA CYS A 52 -22.12 5.32 -9.70
C CYS A 52 -21.16 4.15 -9.77
N SER A 53 -21.55 3.04 -9.19
CA SER A 53 -20.74 1.83 -9.17
C SER A 53 -21.55 0.55 -9.29
N LEU A 54 -20.83 -0.50 -9.68
CA LEU A 54 -21.25 -1.89 -9.58
C LEU A 54 -20.43 -2.55 -8.47
N SER A 55 -21.10 -3.13 -7.49
CA SER A 55 -20.42 -3.79 -6.35
C SER A 55 -20.31 -5.29 -6.59
N ARG A 56 -19.19 -5.88 -6.16
CA ARG A 56 -18.90 -7.32 -6.23
C ARG A 56 -18.24 -7.78 -4.92
N THR A 57 -18.26 -9.09 -4.72
CA THR A 57 -17.52 -9.75 -3.63
C THR A 57 -16.78 -10.92 -4.23
N GLY A 58 -15.55 -11.16 -3.80
CA GLY A 58 -14.72 -12.26 -4.24
C GLY A 58 -13.58 -11.84 -5.17
N SER A 59 -13.15 -12.79 -5.98
CA SER A 59 -11.98 -12.66 -6.84
C SER A 59 -12.07 -11.49 -7.83
N PHE A 60 -10.93 -10.84 -8.07
CA PHE A 60 -10.81 -9.79 -9.11
C PHE A 60 -10.74 -10.35 -10.53
N SER A 61 -10.79 -11.68 -10.73
CA SER A 61 -10.81 -12.29 -12.07
C SER A 61 -11.96 -11.81 -12.93
N ASP A 62 -13.04 -11.34 -12.31
CA ASP A 62 -14.27 -10.92 -12.98
C ASP A 62 -14.33 -9.40 -13.23
N ILE A 63 -13.21 -8.68 -13.00
CA ILE A 63 -13.22 -7.20 -13.12
C ILE A 63 -13.56 -6.73 -14.53
N GLU A 64 -13.09 -7.40 -15.58
CA GLU A 64 -13.38 -7.04 -16.97
C GLU A 64 -14.88 -7.21 -17.26
N ALA A 65 -15.49 -8.30 -16.79
CA ALA A 65 -16.92 -8.53 -16.93
C ALA A 65 -17.74 -7.48 -16.17
N ALA A 66 -17.32 -7.13 -14.96
CA ALA A 66 -17.96 -6.09 -14.16
C ALA A 66 -17.87 -4.71 -14.82
N VAL A 67 -16.73 -4.36 -15.41
CA VAL A 67 -16.55 -3.11 -16.17
C VAL A 67 -17.45 -3.10 -17.40
N GLY A 68 -17.53 -4.21 -18.15
CA GLY A 68 -18.43 -4.33 -19.29
C GLY A 68 -19.89 -4.13 -18.90
N GLU A 69 -20.34 -4.76 -17.81
CA GLU A 69 -21.69 -4.58 -17.29
C GLU A 69 -21.95 -3.15 -16.80
N LEU A 70 -21.00 -2.54 -16.07
CA LEU A 70 -21.08 -1.15 -15.64
C LEU A 70 -21.34 -0.21 -16.82
N LEU A 71 -20.51 -0.29 -17.87
CA LEU A 71 -20.62 0.57 -19.05
C LEU A 71 -21.95 0.36 -19.78
N GLN A 72 -22.38 -0.89 -19.93
CA GLN A 72 -23.68 -1.21 -20.54
C GLN A 72 -24.85 -0.61 -19.75
N GLN A 73 -24.85 -0.76 -18.44
CA GLN A 73 -25.89 -0.24 -17.57
C GLN A 73 -25.91 1.29 -17.53
N MET A 74 -24.75 1.93 -17.51
CA MET A 74 -24.64 3.38 -17.62
C MET A 74 -25.25 3.90 -18.92
N GLN A 75 -24.96 3.21 -20.04
CA GLN A 75 -25.54 3.57 -21.35
C GLN A 75 -27.07 3.41 -21.35
N ILE A 76 -27.61 2.30 -20.84
CA ILE A 76 -29.06 2.04 -20.76
C ILE A 76 -29.77 3.13 -19.95
N GLN A 77 -29.13 3.57 -18.85
CA GLN A 77 -29.70 4.55 -17.92
C GLN A 77 -29.39 6.01 -18.30
N ASN A 78 -28.68 6.27 -19.41
CA ASN A 78 -28.20 7.59 -19.81
C ASN A 78 -27.38 8.30 -18.73
N VAL A 79 -26.55 7.55 -18.00
CA VAL A 79 -25.59 8.05 -17.00
C VAL A 79 -24.22 8.21 -17.66
N PHE A 80 -23.64 9.41 -17.59
CA PHE A 80 -22.39 9.71 -18.24
C PHE A 80 -21.25 9.90 -17.25
N PRO A 81 -20.03 9.37 -17.55
CA PRO A 81 -18.85 9.61 -16.74
C PRO A 81 -18.46 11.09 -16.69
N MET A 82 -18.04 11.57 -15.51
CA MET A 82 -17.50 12.91 -15.28
C MET A 82 -16.00 12.88 -14.97
N GLY A 83 -15.36 11.71 -15.10
CA GLY A 83 -13.95 11.53 -14.81
C GLY A 83 -13.46 10.12 -15.13
N SER A 84 -12.25 9.82 -14.69
CA SER A 84 -11.65 8.49 -14.85
C SER A 84 -12.43 7.40 -14.13
N MET A 85 -12.38 6.18 -14.66
CA MET A 85 -12.87 5.00 -13.96
C MET A 85 -12.20 4.86 -12.61
N ILE A 86 -12.94 4.39 -11.62
CA ILE A 86 -12.45 4.13 -10.27
C ILE A 86 -12.71 2.69 -9.87
N GLY A 87 -11.74 2.12 -9.14
CA GLY A 87 -11.90 0.89 -8.35
C GLY A 87 -11.89 1.25 -6.87
N ILE A 88 -12.79 0.70 -6.07
CA ILE A 88 -12.83 0.91 -4.62
C ILE A 88 -12.77 -0.46 -3.95
N TYR A 89 -11.82 -0.64 -3.04
CA TYR A 89 -11.57 -1.91 -2.35
C TYR A 89 -11.83 -1.76 -0.87
N HIS A 90 -12.89 -2.45 -0.39
CA HIS A 90 -13.29 -2.49 1.02
C HIS A 90 -12.58 -3.64 1.72
N GLY A 91 -11.45 -3.36 2.30
CA GLY A 91 -10.55 -4.35 2.90
C GLY A 91 -9.16 -4.26 2.31
N ASP A 92 -8.30 -5.15 2.75
CA ASP A 92 -6.94 -5.22 2.26
C ASP A 92 -6.79 -6.40 1.31
N PRO A 93 -6.66 -6.16 -0.01
CA PRO A 93 -6.48 -7.24 -0.98
C PRO A 93 -5.17 -8.00 -0.78
N THR A 94 -4.21 -7.45 -0.02
CA THR A 94 -2.92 -8.10 0.27
C THR A 94 -2.95 -8.95 1.55
N LEU A 95 -3.91 -8.72 2.45
CA LEU A 95 -4.00 -9.37 3.76
C LEU A 95 -5.30 -10.17 3.95
N SER A 96 -6.32 -9.93 3.14
CA SER A 96 -7.64 -10.55 3.27
C SER A 96 -7.78 -11.76 2.34
N ASP A 97 -8.66 -12.68 2.71
CA ASP A 97 -9.09 -13.76 1.83
C ASP A 97 -9.71 -13.16 0.55
N PRO A 98 -9.13 -13.39 -0.63
CA PRO A 98 -9.62 -12.78 -1.87
C PRO A 98 -11.10 -13.03 -2.14
N GLU A 99 -11.63 -14.18 -1.70
CA GLU A 99 -13.04 -14.54 -1.89
C GLU A 99 -14.02 -13.73 -1.03
N LYS A 100 -13.51 -12.97 -0.05
CA LYS A 100 -14.31 -12.16 0.87
C LYS A 100 -14.18 -10.66 0.67
N ILE A 101 -13.30 -10.25 -0.24
CA ILE A 101 -13.09 -8.83 -0.48
C ILE A 101 -14.30 -8.26 -1.20
N GLN A 102 -14.84 -7.17 -0.67
CA GLN A 102 -15.83 -6.37 -1.36
C GLN A 102 -15.13 -5.30 -2.18
N TRP A 103 -15.51 -5.18 -3.43
CA TRP A 103 -14.95 -4.20 -4.33
C TRP A 103 -15.99 -3.60 -5.27
N GLU A 104 -15.69 -2.48 -5.82
CA GLU A 104 -16.54 -1.73 -6.72
C GLU A 104 -15.75 -1.25 -7.93
N VAL A 105 -16.40 -1.26 -9.08
CA VAL A 105 -15.97 -0.49 -10.25
C VAL A 105 -17.01 0.58 -10.54
N GLY A 106 -16.57 1.78 -10.89
CA GLY A 106 -17.51 2.89 -11.07
C GLY A 106 -16.89 4.09 -11.78
N PHE A 107 -17.72 5.12 -11.91
CA PHE A 107 -17.32 6.43 -12.45
C PHE A 107 -17.89 7.56 -11.61
N PRO A 108 -17.13 8.66 -11.41
CA PRO A 108 -17.71 9.92 -10.99
C PRO A 108 -18.83 10.33 -11.97
N ILE A 109 -19.92 10.83 -11.42
CA ILE A 109 -21.10 11.22 -12.20
C ILE A 109 -21.67 12.57 -11.73
N ASN A 110 -22.57 13.15 -12.53
CA ASN A 110 -23.31 14.32 -12.11
C ASN A 110 -24.20 14.00 -10.90
N GLU A 111 -24.25 14.90 -9.91
CA GLU A 111 -25.04 14.73 -8.69
C GLU A 111 -26.54 14.56 -8.97
N GLN A 112 -27.05 15.15 -10.03
CA GLN A 112 -28.45 15.07 -10.45
C GLN A 112 -28.77 13.77 -11.22
N ALA A 113 -27.75 12.99 -11.62
CA ALA A 113 -27.97 11.74 -12.36
C ALA A 113 -28.87 10.79 -11.58
N LEU A 114 -29.86 10.24 -12.26
CA LEU A 114 -30.74 9.21 -11.72
C LEU A 114 -30.13 7.84 -11.99
N VAL A 115 -29.82 7.12 -10.94
CA VAL A 115 -29.18 5.79 -11.00
C VAL A 115 -30.12 4.76 -10.42
N GLN A 116 -30.32 3.65 -11.13
CA GLN A 116 -31.17 2.52 -10.72
C GLN A 116 -30.36 1.22 -10.67
N ALA A 117 -30.88 0.24 -9.96
CA ALA A 117 -30.28 -1.09 -9.93
C ALA A 117 -30.06 -1.65 -11.36
N PRO A 118 -28.97 -2.40 -11.60
CA PRO A 118 -28.00 -2.90 -10.62
C PRO A 118 -26.93 -1.88 -10.19
N LEU A 119 -26.89 -0.69 -10.82
CA LEU A 119 -25.95 0.37 -10.41
C LEU A 119 -26.39 0.99 -9.08
N GLN A 120 -25.40 1.43 -8.32
CA GLN A 120 -25.62 2.13 -7.05
C GLN A 120 -25.01 3.54 -7.15
N LYS A 121 -25.78 4.55 -6.73
CA LYS A 121 -25.27 5.91 -6.59
C LYS A 121 -24.75 6.10 -5.18
N LYS A 122 -23.51 6.52 -5.06
CA LYS A 122 -22.79 6.69 -3.80
C LYS A 122 -22.03 8.01 -3.78
N GLN A 123 -21.50 8.36 -2.62
CA GLN A 123 -20.66 9.52 -2.43
C GLN A 123 -19.33 9.13 -1.78
N TRP A 124 -18.23 9.56 -2.38
CA TRP A 124 -16.92 9.55 -1.75
C TRP A 124 -16.83 10.75 -0.81
N THR A 125 -16.60 10.47 0.47
CA THR A 125 -16.60 11.50 1.53
C THR A 125 -15.27 11.66 2.25
N PHE A 126 -14.27 10.86 1.88
CA PHE A 126 -12.93 10.96 2.46
C PHE A 126 -12.18 12.11 1.80
N THR A 127 -11.92 13.17 2.57
CA THR A 127 -11.31 14.40 2.06
C THR A 127 -9.80 14.40 2.23
N ASN A 128 -9.24 13.75 3.26
CA ASN A 128 -7.81 13.64 3.46
C ASN A 128 -7.31 12.28 2.96
N VAL A 129 -6.48 12.31 1.94
CA VAL A 129 -5.96 11.11 1.28
C VAL A 129 -4.45 11.19 1.07
N ALA A 130 -3.75 10.08 1.29
CA ALA A 130 -2.42 9.88 0.76
C ALA A 130 -2.53 9.45 -0.69
N VAL A 131 -1.82 10.11 -1.58
CA VAL A 131 -1.87 9.90 -3.03
C VAL A 131 -0.51 9.47 -3.53
N SER A 132 -0.48 8.45 -4.37
CA SER A 132 0.70 8.04 -5.14
C SER A 132 0.31 7.65 -6.56
N LEU A 133 1.20 7.88 -7.51
CA LEU A 133 1.04 7.41 -8.89
C LEU A 133 1.78 6.08 -9.04
N HIS A 134 1.06 5.06 -9.48
CA HIS A 134 1.61 3.80 -9.96
C HIS A 134 1.74 3.86 -11.48
N GLU A 135 2.92 3.55 -12.00
CA GLU A 135 3.16 3.33 -13.43
C GLU A 135 3.50 1.86 -13.64
N GLY A 136 2.71 1.19 -14.46
CA GLY A 136 2.86 -0.24 -14.72
C GLY A 136 1.55 -1.01 -14.78
N PRO A 137 1.64 -2.35 -14.86
CA PRO A 137 0.48 -3.22 -14.92
C PRO A 137 -0.42 -3.11 -13.68
N TYR A 138 -1.72 -3.12 -13.86
CA TYR A 138 -2.71 -2.99 -12.77
C TYR A 138 -2.53 -4.05 -11.67
N GLU A 139 -2.09 -5.24 -12.02
CA GLU A 139 -1.84 -6.35 -11.07
C GLU A 139 -0.71 -6.06 -10.08
N LYS A 140 0.10 -5.01 -10.36
CA LYS A 140 1.21 -4.58 -9.49
C LYS A 140 0.88 -3.40 -8.58
N THR A 141 -0.34 -2.85 -8.65
CA THR A 141 -0.75 -1.74 -7.75
C THR A 141 -0.61 -2.11 -6.28
N GLY A 142 -0.81 -3.37 -5.92
CA GLY A 142 -0.63 -3.89 -4.57
C GLY A 142 0.76 -3.60 -3.98
N GLU A 143 1.83 -3.64 -4.79
CA GLU A 143 3.18 -3.31 -4.34
C GLU A 143 3.31 -1.83 -3.95
N THR A 144 2.67 -0.95 -4.72
CA THR A 144 2.63 0.50 -4.42
C THR A 144 1.81 0.76 -3.17
N ILE A 145 0.66 0.10 -3.00
CA ILE A 145 -0.19 0.21 -1.81
C ILE A 145 0.57 -0.18 -0.54
N LEU A 146 1.33 -1.27 -0.57
CA LEU A 146 2.15 -1.70 0.58
C LEU A 146 3.20 -0.64 0.95
N LYS A 147 3.88 -0.05 -0.04
CA LYS A 147 4.85 1.03 0.18
C LYS A 147 4.18 2.29 0.74
N MET A 148 2.99 2.65 0.23
CA MET A 148 2.22 3.79 0.75
C MET A 148 1.83 3.59 2.21
N ARG A 149 1.42 2.40 2.61
CA ARG A 149 1.11 2.08 4.01
C ARG A 149 2.31 2.22 4.92
N GLN A 150 3.45 1.68 4.50
CA GLN A 150 4.70 1.86 5.26
C GLN A 150 5.04 3.34 5.42
N TRP A 151 4.88 4.12 4.34
CA TRP A 151 5.09 5.56 4.38
C TRP A 151 4.13 6.24 5.36
N LEU A 152 2.83 5.86 5.38
CA LEU A 152 1.86 6.40 6.34
C LEU A 152 2.31 6.15 7.78
N GLU A 153 2.69 4.93 8.12
CA GLU A 153 3.19 4.55 9.46
C GLU A 153 4.43 5.35 9.85
N ASP A 154 5.42 5.43 8.96
CA ASP A 154 6.68 6.16 9.19
C ASP A 154 6.44 7.68 9.40
N ASN A 155 5.35 8.22 8.87
CA ASN A 155 4.99 9.65 8.97
C ASN A 155 3.87 9.95 10.00
N GLY A 156 3.47 8.95 10.80
CA GLY A 156 2.47 9.11 11.86
C GLY A 156 1.04 9.32 11.35
N TYR A 157 0.69 8.66 10.26
CA TYR A 157 -0.67 8.59 9.74
C TYR A 157 -1.24 7.19 9.87
N VAL A 158 -2.56 7.11 9.95
CA VAL A 158 -3.32 5.85 9.98
C VAL A 158 -4.33 5.87 8.85
N GLN A 159 -4.37 4.79 8.06
CA GLN A 159 -5.42 4.60 7.05
C GLN A 159 -6.79 4.50 7.75
N ASN A 160 -7.80 5.21 7.25
CA ASN A 160 -9.14 5.26 7.86
C ASN A 160 -10.28 5.10 6.86
N GLY A 161 -10.00 4.52 5.70
CA GLY A 161 -11.01 4.25 4.68
C GLY A 161 -10.57 3.20 3.66
N PRO A 162 -11.43 2.91 2.67
CA PRO A 162 -11.13 1.96 1.60
C PRO A 162 -10.03 2.50 0.69
N ILE A 163 -9.39 1.60 -0.05
CA ILE A 163 -8.47 1.98 -1.12
C ILE A 163 -9.29 2.44 -2.32
N LEU A 164 -8.89 3.56 -2.94
CA LEU A 164 -9.44 3.98 -4.21
C LEU A 164 -8.33 4.05 -5.26
N GLU A 165 -8.54 3.40 -6.38
CA GLU A 165 -7.70 3.46 -7.58
C GLU A 165 -8.42 4.26 -8.66
N ARG A 166 -7.73 5.21 -9.29
CA ARG A 166 -8.21 5.97 -10.45
C ARG A 166 -7.39 5.58 -11.66
N TYR A 167 -8.03 5.00 -12.65
CA TYR A 167 -7.39 4.53 -13.89
C TYR A 167 -7.32 5.68 -14.87
N LEU A 168 -6.10 6.23 -15.04
CA LEU A 168 -5.93 7.49 -15.77
C LEU A 168 -5.92 7.33 -17.30
N ASP A 169 -5.67 6.11 -17.77
CA ASP A 169 -5.64 5.81 -19.19
C ASP A 169 -7.03 5.41 -19.67
N ALA A 170 -7.62 6.24 -20.52
CA ALA A 170 -9.01 6.07 -20.99
C ALA A 170 -9.21 4.81 -21.86
N ASP A 171 -8.17 4.40 -22.57
CA ASP A 171 -8.11 3.14 -23.32
C ASP A 171 -6.84 2.38 -22.99
N PRO A 172 -6.89 1.48 -21.99
CA PRO A 172 -5.73 0.70 -21.58
C PRO A 172 -5.26 -0.26 -22.68
N SER A 173 -6.10 -0.64 -23.63
CA SER A 173 -5.72 -1.54 -24.72
C SER A 173 -4.77 -0.86 -25.73
N SER A 174 -4.76 0.45 -25.79
CA SER A 174 -3.87 1.24 -26.65
C SER A 174 -2.56 1.63 -25.96
N THR A 175 -2.41 1.35 -24.67
CA THR A 175 -1.24 1.70 -23.87
C THR A 175 -0.45 0.44 -23.53
N SER A 176 0.90 0.50 -23.66
CA SER A 176 1.75 -0.59 -23.19
C SER A 176 1.53 -0.81 -21.67
N PRO A 177 1.38 -2.06 -21.20
CA PRO A 177 1.14 -2.35 -19.78
C PRO A 177 2.11 -1.65 -18.82
N ASP A 178 3.39 -1.55 -19.19
CA ASP A 178 4.41 -0.89 -18.36
C ASP A 178 4.25 0.64 -18.26
N ARG A 179 3.36 1.24 -19.03
CA ARG A 179 3.08 2.69 -19.07
C ARG A 179 1.66 3.02 -18.63
N LEU A 180 0.88 2.05 -18.21
CA LEU A 180 -0.42 2.31 -17.60
C LEU A 180 -0.24 3.11 -16.30
N ARG A 181 -1.17 4.01 -16.03
CA ARG A 181 -1.11 4.91 -14.88
C ARG A 181 -2.33 4.75 -14.00
N THR A 182 -2.07 4.45 -12.74
CA THR A 182 -3.11 4.36 -11.71
C THR A 182 -2.76 5.31 -10.58
N GLU A 183 -3.62 6.27 -10.31
CA GLU A 183 -3.50 7.11 -9.12
C GLU A 183 -4.19 6.42 -7.95
N ILE A 184 -3.42 6.12 -6.90
CA ILE A 184 -3.88 5.37 -5.72
C ILE A 184 -4.12 6.35 -4.58
N TRP A 185 -5.31 6.27 -3.96
CA TRP A 185 -5.69 7.06 -2.79
C TRP A 185 -5.91 6.16 -1.58
N LEU A 186 -5.21 6.46 -0.49
CA LEU A 186 -5.44 5.87 0.81
C LEU A 186 -6.00 6.95 1.74
N PRO A 187 -7.30 6.94 2.07
CA PRO A 187 -7.84 7.82 3.09
C PRO A 187 -7.06 7.68 4.39
N CYS A 188 -6.66 8.81 4.99
CA CYS A 188 -5.82 8.78 6.17
C CYS A 188 -6.09 9.95 7.11
N LYS A 189 -5.68 9.77 8.36
CA LYS A 189 -5.70 10.80 9.40
C LYS A 189 -4.42 10.75 10.21
N LYS A 190 -4.07 11.82 10.90
CA LYS A 190 -3.01 11.79 11.91
C LYS A 190 -3.34 10.75 12.99
N GLY A 191 -2.33 9.93 13.33
CA GLY A 191 -2.40 8.96 14.42
C GLY A 191 -2.27 9.61 15.80
#